data_0fed84c71b9900c1f42a25302f791dd4
#
_entry.id   0fed84c71b9900c1f42a25302f791dd4
#
_cell.length_a   1.000
_cell.length_b   1.000
_cell.length_c   1.000
_cell.angle_alpha   90.00
_cell.angle_beta   90.00
_cell.angle_gamma   90.00
#
_symmetry.space_group_name_H-M   'P 1'
#
loop_
_entity.id
_entity.type
_entity.pdbx_description
1 polymer ?
#
loop_
_entity_poly.entity_id
_entity_poly.type
_entity_poly.pdbx_seq_one_letter_code
_entity_poly.pdbx_strand_id
1 'polypeptide(L)'
;LHLLSRRQRQMCIRDSNYSGVTVDAKKGFFEYKGYHFNICDLPGTYSLSAYSPEELYVRRYLKNEIPDVIVNVVVASNLERNLYLTTELIDMDYRMVIALNMFDELEQSGGKIDYKHLGNMIGVPIVPTVSRSGKGVNQLFDTIIEVYEGRDESVRHVHVGLGKVIENSITPLKDLLKKDPTCNREFSPRYLAIKILEGDTEVKRMLEGSESYPELMNIRNAEVEKIETTLNEDIESAIANEKYGFISGALAETYRPGDKEEAKTTRIIDSFVTNKLFGFPIFIFLMWLMFEATFSIGAYPMEWIENGVAWLSEIIGNYMPSGPLKDLLIDGILGGVGGVIVFLPNILILYLFISFMEDSGYMARAAFIMDKIMHKIGLHGKSFIPLVMGFGCNVPAIMATRTIESRSSRLITILINPFISCSARIPIYILLVGTFFPQYASLVFIGLYLFGIIVAVITAKLMRRFFFKVDETPFVMELPPYRMPTAKATFRHMWNKAEQYLRKMGGVILVCLLYTSPSPRDTERS
;
A
#
# COMPACT_ATOMS: atom_id res chain seq x y z
N LEU A 1 5.01 -10.26 -10.17
CA LEU A 1 3.92 -11.09 -10.74
C LEU A 1 3.62 -10.83 -12.23
N HIS A 2 4.50 -10.12 -12.97
CA HIS A 2 4.37 -9.92 -14.42
C HIS A 2 4.98 -11.05 -15.29
N LEU A 3 5.39 -12.17 -14.71
CA LEU A 3 5.94 -13.32 -15.44
C LEU A 3 4.90 -14.14 -16.20
N LEU A 4 3.66 -13.92 -15.94
CA LEU A 4 2.56 -14.73 -16.47
C LEU A 4 2.08 -14.28 -17.86
N SER A 5 2.56 -13.17 -18.43
CA SER A 5 1.98 -12.60 -19.64
C SER A 5 2.20 -13.42 -20.94
N ARG A 6 3.18 -14.31 -20.99
CA ARG A 6 3.39 -15.20 -22.17
C ARG A 6 2.81 -16.61 -22.01
N ARG A 7 2.65 -17.11 -20.78
CA ARG A 7 2.00 -18.40 -20.50
C ARG A 7 0.53 -18.27 -20.07
N GLN A 8 0.02 -17.07 -19.87
CA GLN A 8 -1.39 -16.78 -19.52
C GLN A 8 -2.43 -17.34 -20.51
N ARG A 9 -2.04 -17.73 -21.71
CA ARG A 9 -2.97 -18.37 -22.68
C ARG A 9 -3.36 -19.81 -22.32
N GLN A 10 -2.69 -20.43 -21.34
CA GLN A 10 -3.01 -21.78 -20.87
C GLN A 10 -3.50 -21.83 -19.39
N MET A 11 -3.57 -20.70 -18.73
CA MET A 11 -3.92 -20.59 -17.32
C MET A 11 -5.35 -20.05 -17.17
N CYS A 12 -6.27 -20.87 -16.69
CA CYS A 12 -7.60 -20.40 -16.27
C CYS A 12 -7.47 -19.72 -14.90
N ILE A 13 -7.45 -18.38 -14.87
CA ILE A 13 -7.51 -17.62 -13.62
C ILE A 13 -8.99 -17.50 -13.23
N ARG A 14 -9.37 -18.03 -12.08
CA ARG A 14 -10.67 -17.78 -11.46
C ARG A 14 -10.49 -16.79 -10.32
N ASP A 15 -11.14 -15.64 -10.43
CA ASP A 15 -11.25 -14.68 -9.32
C ASP A 15 -12.25 -15.25 -8.31
N SER A 16 -11.80 -15.49 -7.08
CA SER A 16 -12.68 -15.90 -5.98
C SER A 16 -12.89 -14.70 -5.06
N ASN A 17 -14.11 -14.14 -5.10
CA ASN A 17 -14.53 -13.12 -4.15
C ASN A 17 -14.93 -13.77 -2.82
N TYR A 18 -14.19 -13.47 -1.75
CA TYR A 18 -14.60 -13.79 -0.40
C TYR A 18 -15.43 -12.64 0.17
N SER A 19 -16.69 -12.92 0.51
CA SER A 19 -17.61 -11.92 1.04
C SER A 19 -17.11 -11.39 2.40
N GLY A 20 -16.79 -10.11 2.47
CA GLY A 20 -16.47 -9.40 3.72
C GLY A 20 -15.02 -8.91 3.88
N VAL A 21 -14.10 -9.24 2.97
CA VAL A 21 -12.71 -8.76 2.97
C VAL A 21 -12.40 -8.14 1.60
N THR A 22 -11.83 -6.96 1.59
CA THR A 22 -11.45 -6.22 0.36
C THR A 22 -10.21 -6.79 -0.34
N VAL A 23 -9.77 -7.97 0.06
CA VAL A 23 -8.52 -8.60 -0.40
C VAL A 23 -8.87 -9.88 -1.14
N ASP A 24 -8.65 -9.90 -2.45
CA ASP A 24 -8.94 -11.05 -3.32
C ASP A 24 -7.68 -11.89 -3.53
N ALA A 25 -7.77 -13.20 -3.25
CA ALA A 25 -6.75 -14.16 -3.65
C ALA A 25 -6.97 -14.56 -5.12
N LYS A 26 -5.93 -14.52 -5.94
CA LYS A 26 -5.99 -14.96 -7.32
C LYS A 26 -5.50 -16.39 -7.44
N LYS A 27 -6.36 -17.28 -7.92
CA LYS A 27 -6.02 -18.69 -8.14
C LYS A 27 -5.67 -18.95 -9.62
N GLY A 28 -4.60 -19.68 -9.86
CA GLY A 28 -4.17 -20.08 -11.20
C GLY A 28 -3.78 -21.56 -11.23
N PHE A 29 -3.99 -22.22 -12.38
CA PHE A 29 -3.72 -23.65 -12.56
C PHE A 29 -2.82 -23.85 -13.77
N PHE A 30 -1.82 -24.73 -13.66
CA PHE A 30 -1.01 -25.16 -14.80
C PHE A 30 -0.37 -26.53 -14.52
N GLU A 31 0.12 -27.17 -15.58
CA GLU A 31 0.82 -28.44 -15.50
C GLU A 31 2.31 -28.27 -15.77
N TYR A 32 3.14 -28.93 -14.96
CA TYR A 32 4.58 -28.95 -15.13
C TYR A 32 5.16 -30.31 -14.72
N LYS A 33 5.88 -30.96 -15.63
CA LYS A 33 6.52 -32.28 -15.41
C LYS A 33 5.57 -33.36 -14.83
N GLY A 34 4.30 -33.35 -15.24
CA GLY A 34 3.29 -34.32 -14.78
C GLY A 34 2.60 -33.97 -13.46
N TYR A 35 2.93 -32.82 -12.85
CA TYR A 35 2.27 -32.29 -11.65
C TYR A 35 1.27 -31.21 -12.01
N HIS A 36 0.12 -31.22 -11.34
CA HIS A 36 -0.87 -30.17 -11.41
C HIS A 36 -0.59 -29.14 -10.32
N PHE A 37 -0.23 -27.92 -10.72
CA PHE A 37 0.02 -26.81 -9.80
C PHE A 37 -1.22 -25.97 -9.63
N ASN A 38 -1.71 -25.86 -8.40
CA ASN A 38 -2.71 -24.90 -7.99
C ASN A 38 -2.01 -23.74 -7.29
N ILE A 39 -1.80 -22.62 -7.98
CA ILE A 39 -1.15 -21.46 -7.38
C ILE A 39 -2.20 -20.51 -6.86
N CYS A 40 -2.03 -20.09 -5.61
CA CYS A 40 -2.79 -19.01 -5.00
C CYS A 40 -1.86 -17.83 -4.72
N ASP A 41 -2.17 -16.68 -5.33
CA ASP A 41 -1.47 -15.42 -5.09
C ASP A 41 -2.12 -14.72 -3.91
N LEU A 42 -1.38 -14.60 -2.80
CA LEU A 42 -1.82 -13.94 -1.59
C LEU A 42 -1.30 -12.50 -1.54
N PRO A 43 -1.97 -11.61 -0.79
CA PRO A 43 -1.47 -10.26 -0.57
C PRO A 43 -0.05 -10.24 -0.02
N GLY A 44 0.75 -9.26 -0.45
CA GLY A 44 2.09 -9.08 0.09
C GLY A 44 2.05 -8.64 1.54
N THR A 45 2.73 -9.38 2.42
CA THR A 45 2.87 -9.07 3.83
C THR A 45 4.32 -9.16 4.27
N TYR A 46 4.70 -8.45 5.31
CA TYR A 46 6.03 -8.51 5.90
C TYR A 46 6.07 -9.32 7.19
N SER A 47 4.92 -9.51 7.82
CA SER A 47 4.72 -10.33 9.01
C SER A 47 3.36 -11.02 8.94
N LEU A 48 3.10 -11.95 9.86
CA LEU A 48 1.80 -12.60 10.06
C LEU A 48 1.17 -12.15 11.39
N SER A 49 1.48 -10.95 11.82
CA SER A 49 0.86 -10.30 12.96
C SER A 49 -0.59 -9.94 12.64
N ALA A 50 -1.43 -9.77 13.66
CA ALA A 50 -2.85 -9.45 13.45
C ALA A 50 -3.11 -7.95 13.25
N TYR A 51 -2.12 -7.18 12.78
CA TYR A 51 -2.21 -5.72 12.68
C TYR A 51 -2.88 -5.22 11.41
N SER A 52 -2.61 -5.85 10.26
CA SER A 52 -3.24 -5.45 8.99
C SER A 52 -4.30 -6.46 8.53
N PRO A 53 -5.34 -6.00 7.78
CA PRO A 53 -6.32 -6.91 7.18
C PRO A 53 -5.70 -7.93 6.23
N GLU A 54 -4.62 -7.53 5.53
CA GLU A 54 -3.87 -8.38 4.61
C GLU A 54 -3.14 -9.50 5.36
N GLU A 55 -2.47 -9.18 6.47
CA GLU A 55 -1.80 -10.18 7.33
C GLU A 55 -2.79 -11.17 7.93
N LEU A 56 -3.92 -10.68 8.44
CA LEU A 56 -5.01 -11.52 8.94
C LEU A 56 -5.58 -12.42 7.85
N TYR A 57 -5.73 -11.91 6.62
CA TYR A 57 -6.21 -12.69 5.50
C TYR A 57 -5.24 -13.83 5.15
N VAL A 58 -3.95 -13.52 4.99
CA VAL A 58 -2.91 -14.52 4.70
C VAL A 58 -2.89 -15.60 5.78
N ARG A 59 -2.90 -15.21 7.05
CA ARG A 59 -2.87 -16.14 8.18
C ARG A 59 -4.10 -17.05 8.22
N ARG A 60 -5.31 -16.50 8.00
CA ARG A 60 -6.54 -17.29 7.90
C ARG A 60 -6.55 -18.21 6.69
N TYR A 61 -6.00 -17.75 5.58
CA TYR A 61 -5.85 -18.57 4.38
C TYR A 61 -4.95 -19.78 4.65
N LEU A 62 -3.76 -19.55 5.23
CA LEU A 62 -2.83 -20.61 5.59
C LEU A 62 -3.44 -21.62 6.58
N LYS A 63 -4.26 -21.15 7.52
CA LYS A 63 -4.99 -22.00 8.45
C LYS A 63 -6.03 -22.90 7.75
N ASN A 64 -6.83 -22.34 6.84
CA ASN A 64 -7.99 -23.01 6.28
C ASN A 64 -7.66 -23.90 5.08
N GLU A 65 -6.70 -23.49 4.24
CA GLU A 65 -6.39 -24.16 2.96
C GLU A 65 -5.15 -25.05 3.03
N ILE A 66 -4.35 -24.98 4.08
CA ILE A 66 -3.13 -25.75 4.34
C ILE A 66 -2.35 -26.07 3.05
N PRO A 67 -1.52 -25.16 2.53
CA PRO A 67 -0.80 -25.35 1.28
C PRO A 67 0.26 -26.46 1.41
N ASP A 68 0.48 -27.23 0.35
CA ASP A 68 1.53 -28.27 0.30
C ASP A 68 2.93 -27.65 0.39
N VAL A 69 3.15 -26.53 -0.30
CA VAL A 69 4.43 -25.79 -0.30
C VAL A 69 4.13 -24.29 -0.40
N ILE A 70 4.77 -23.50 0.44
CA ILE A 70 4.73 -22.03 0.39
C ILE A 70 5.90 -21.52 -0.44
N VAL A 71 5.64 -20.63 -1.39
CA VAL A 71 6.69 -19.90 -2.10
C VAL A 71 6.76 -18.48 -1.55
N ASN A 72 7.78 -18.23 -0.73
CA ASN A 72 8.03 -16.87 -0.22
C ASN A 72 8.89 -16.08 -1.22
N VAL A 73 8.32 -15.03 -1.81
CA VAL A 73 9.01 -14.18 -2.79
C VAL A 73 9.71 -13.04 -2.07
N VAL A 74 11.03 -13.12 -2.01
CA VAL A 74 11.92 -12.20 -1.29
C VAL A 74 12.68 -11.34 -2.28
N VAL A 75 12.78 -10.03 -2.03
CA VAL A 75 13.56 -9.11 -2.87
C VAL A 75 15.03 -9.15 -2.48
N ALA A 76 15.91 -9.46 -3.44
CA ALA A 76 17.35 -9.62 -3.21
C ALA A 76 18.06 -8.35 -2.70
N SER A 77 17.54 -7.17 -2.98
CA SER A 77 18.11 -5.89 -2.53
C SER A 77 17.70 -5.50 -1.10
N ASN A 78 16.71 -6.17 -0.49
CA ASN A 78 16.21 -5.84 0.85
C ASN A 78 15.91 -7.11 1.66
N LEU A 79 16.96 -7.88 1.92
CA LEU A 79 16.86 -9.21 2.52
C LEU A 79 16.43 -9.17 3.98
N GLU A 80 17.01 -8.29 4.78
CA GLU A 80 16.84 -8.28 6.23
C GLU A 80 15.37 -8.19 6.62
N ARG A 81 14.64 -7.28 6.04
CA ARG A 81 13.20 -7.12 6.29
C ARG A 81 12.36 -8.24 5.69
N ASN A 82 12.67 -8.65 4.46
CA ASN A 82 11.88 -9.69 3.77
C ASN A 82 12.03 -11.07 4.41
N LEU A 83 13.17 -11.35 5.05
CA LEU A 83 13.39 -12.60 5.77
C LEU A 83 12.64 -12.67 7.12
N TYR A 84 12.11 -11.55 7.62
CA TYR A 84 11.31 -11.56 8.84
C TYR A 84 10.07 -12.46 8.69
N LEU A 85 9.32 -12.32 7.59
CA LEU A 85 8.21 -13.22 7.28
C LEU A 85 8.66 -14.67 7.17
N THR A 86 9.86 -14.91 6.62
CA THR A 86 10.44 -16.25 6.54
C THR A 86 10.58 -16.88 7.94
N THR A 87 11.04 -16.11 8.94
CA THR A 87 11.16 -16.62 10.31
C THR A 87 9.83 -17.02 10.92
N GLU A 88 8.76 -16.28 10.63
CA GLU A 88 7.41 -16.61 11.11
C GLU A 88 6.84 -17.86 10.43
N LEU A 89 7.09 -18.02 9.13
CA LEU A 89 6.70 -19.23 8.38
C LEU A 89 7.47 -20.47 8.85
N ILE A 90 8.76 -20.33 9.23
CA ILE A 90 9.55 -21.39 9.85
C ILE A 90 8.94 -21.79 11.20
N ASP A 91 8.56 -20.81 12.04
CA ASP A 91 7.91 -21.09 13.33
C ASP A 91 6.57 -21.83 13.17
N MET A 92 5.87 -21.61 12.05
CA MET A 92 4.62 -22.30 11.69
C MET A 92 4.83 -23.75 11.21
N ASP A 93 6.07 -24.11 10.87
CA ASP A 93 6.46 -25.45 10.38
C ASP A 93 5.87 -25.83 9.00
N TYR A 94 5.73 -24.83 8.10
CA TYR A 94 5.33 -25.09 6.71
C TYR A 94 6.52 -25.46 5.82
N ARG A 95 6.29 -26.37 4.86
CA ARG A 95 7.24 -26.59 3.77
C ARG A 95 7.30 -25.35 2.88
N MET A 96 8.50 -24.85 2.62
CA MET A 96 8.66 -23.57 1.96
C MET A 96 9.86 -23.55 1.02
N VAL A 97 9.76 -22.73 -0.02
CA VAL A 97 10.86 -22.37 -0.94
C VAL A 97 10.94 -20.85 -0.99
N ILE A 98 12.14 -20.30 -0.95
CA ILE A 98 12.36 -18.86 -1.15
C ILE A 98 12.68 -18.59 -2.60
N ALA A 99 11.85 -17.80 -3.27
CA ALA A 99 12.16 -17.21 -4.57
C ALA A 99 12.87 -15.87 -4.38
N LEU A 100 14.20 -15.87 -4.54
CA LEU A 100 15.02 -14.66 -4.40
C LEU A 100 14.92 -13.83 -5.68
N ASN A 101 13.94 -12.94 -5.72
CA ASN A 101 13.59 -12.15 -6.91
C ASN A 101 14.42 -10.87 -7.05
N MET A 102 14.41 -10.28 -8.26
CA MET A 102 15.25 -9.12 -8.61
C MET A 102 16.75 -9.41 -8.43
N PHE A 103 17.15 -10.63 -8.69
CA PHE A 103 18.54 -11.06 -8.53
C PHE A 103 19.50 -10.32 -9.48
N ASP A 104 19.01 -9.92 -10.65
CA ASP A 104 19.72 -9.07 -11.60
C ASP A 104 20.05 -7.68 -11.03
N GLU A 105 19.19 -7.10 -10.23
CA GLU A 105 19.45 -5.83 -9.54
C GLU A 105 20.56 -5.97 -8.49
N LEU A 106 20.57 -7.08 -7.76
CA LEU A 106 21.64 -7.39 -6.82
C LEU A 106 22.99 -7.53 -7.53
N GLU A 107 23.06 -8.34 -8.60
CA GLU A 107 24.28 -8.51 -9.41
C GLU A 107 24.74 -7.17 -10.00
N GLN A 108 23.81 -6.40 -10.57
CA GLN A 108 24.11 -5.07 -11.09
C GLN A 108 24.57 -4.10 -10.00
N SER A 109 24.13 -4.20 -8.76
CA SER A 109 24.62 -3.40 -7.63
C SER A 109 26.02 -3.80 -7.15
N GLY A 110 26.62 -4.85 -7.69
CA GLY A 110 27.88 -5.40 -7.23
C GLY A 110 27.76 -6.19 -5.93
N GLY A 111 26.53 -6.36 -5.41
CA GLY A 111 26.25 -7.19 -4.25
C GLY A 111 26.46 -8.68 -4.56
N LYS A 112 26.91 -9.43 -3.56
CA LYS A 112 27.10 -10.88 -3.66
C LYS A 112 26.38 -11.56 -2.52
N ILE A 113 25.70 -12.66 -2.83
CA ILE A 113 25.04 -13.51 -1.85
C ILE A 113 25.35 -14.97 -2.13
N ASP A 114 25.75 -15.67 -1.10
CA ASP A 114 25.78 -17.13 -1.11
C ASP A 114 24.40 -17.66 -0.66
N TYR A 115 23.46 -17.69 -1.61
CA TYR A 115 22.09 -18.11 -1.36
C TYR A 115 21.97 -19.59 -0.99
N LYS A 116 22.93 -20.44 -1.40
CA LYS A 116 22.96 -21.86 -1.02
C LYS A 116 23.35 -22.01 0.45
N HIS A 117 24.38 -21.29 0.87
CA HIS A 117 24.81 -21.32 2.27
C HIS A 117 23.74 -20.71 3.18
N LEU A 118 23.13 -19.59 2.78
CA LEU A 118 22.00 -19.00 3.49
C LEU A 118 20.83 -19.99 3.61
N GLY A 119 20.47 -20.68 2.52
CA GLY A 119 19.41 -21.69 2.52
C GLY A 119 19.69 -22.84 3.49
N ASN A 120 20.94 -23.32 3.54
CA ASN A 120 21.37 -24.34 4.49
C ASN A 120 21.31 -23.85 5.95
N MET A 121 21.62 -22.58 6.21
CA MET A 121 21.55 -21.99 7.56
C MET A 121 20.12 -21.88 8.07
N ILE A 122 19.19 -21.40 7.23
CA ILE A 122 17.79 -21.22 7.59
C ILE A 122 16.92 -22.46 7.36
N GLY A 123 17.48 -23.53 6.77
CA GLY A 123 16.77 -24.79 6.50
C GLY A 123 15.72 -24.69 5.39
N VAL A 124 15.83 -23.73 4.47
CA VAL A 124 14.88 -23.47 3.39
C VAL A 124 15.62 -23.27 2.07
N PRO A 125 15.30 -24.01 1.00
CA PRO A 125 15.94 -23.82 -0.29
C PRO A 125 15.64 -22.45 -0.89
N ILE A 126 16.69 -21.84 -1.46
CA ILE A 126 16.62 -20.51 -2.06
C ILE A 126 16.94 -20.59 -3.54
N VAL A 127 16.05 -20.08 -4.38
CA VAL A 127 16.21 -20.07 -5.84
C VAL A 127 16.26 -18.63 -6.34
N PRO A 128 17.39 -18.21 -6.98
CA PRO A 128 17.48 -16.89 -7.60
C PRO A 128 16.54 -16.79 -8.80
N THR A 129 15.75 -15.73 -8.85
CA THR A 129 14.77 -15.51 -9.90
C THR A 129 14.82 -14.07 -10.42
N VAL A 130 14.50 -13.90 -11.70
CA VAL A 130 14.28 -12.59 -12.32
C VAL A 130 12.92 -12.62 -13.00
N SER A 131 11.91 -12.14 -12.28
CA SER A 131 10.51 -12.19 -12.72
C SER A 131 10.28 -11.55 -14.10
N ARG A 132 11.02 -10.48 -14.41
CA ARG A 132 10.90 -9.74 -15.66
C ARG A 132 11.31 -10.55 -16.90
N SER A 133 12.35 -11.38 -16.78
CA SER A 133 12.88 -12.19 -17.88
C SER A 133 12.45 -13.65 -17.84
N GLY A 134 11.94 -14.14 -16.73
CA GLY A 134 11.61 -15.55 -16.50
C GLY A 134 12.82 -16.41 -16.11
N LYS A 135 14.01 -15.80 -15.89
CA LYS A 135 15.20 -16.53 -15.47
C LYS A 135 14.95 -17.15 -14.08
N GLY A 136 15.32 -18.40 -13.87
CA GLY A 136 15.19 -19.10 -12.59
C GLY A 136 13.81 -19.70 -12.31
N VAL A 137 12.77 -19.38 -13.09
CA VAL A 137 11.40 -19.86 -12.80
C VAL A 137 11.25 -21.37 -12.97
N ASN A 138 11.86 -21.97 -13.99
CA ASN A 138 11.81 -23.42 -14.16
C ASN A 138 12.54 -24.12 -13.01
N GLN A 139 13.69 -23.60 -12.58
CA GLN A 139 14.42 -24.10 -11.42
C GLN A 139 13.58 -23.99 -10.14
N LEU A 140 12.83 -22.89 -9.97
CA LEU A 140 11.92 -22.73 -8.84
C LEU A 140 10.86 -23.83 -8.81
N PHE A 141 10.25 -24.18 -9.96
CA PHE A 141 9.27 -25.25 -10.01
C PHE A 141 9.90 -26.63 -9.75
N ASP A 142 11.12 -26.86 -10.24
CA ASP A 142 11.85 -28.09 -9.96
C ASP A 142 12.11 -28.24 -8.44
N THR A 143 12.60 -27.18 -7.78
CA THR A 143 12.83 -27.15 -6.34
C THR A 143 11.52 -27.33 -5.55
N ILE A 144 10.39 -26.76 -6.00
CA ILE A 144 9.10 -26.97 -5.35
C ILE A 144 8.70 -28.44 -5.37
N ILE A 145 8.92 -29.15 -6.49
CA ILE A 145 8.65 -30.59 -6.59
C ILE A 145 9.56 -31.36 -5.65
N GLU A 146 10.86 -31.04 -5.60
CA GLU A 146 11.82 -31.68 -4.70
C GLU A 146 11.44 -31.54 -3.21
N VAL A 147 11.00 -30.34 -2.82
CA VAL A 147 10.50 -30.07 -1.45
C VAL A 147 9.19 -30.78 -1.18
N TYR A 148 8.27 -30.82 -2.14
CA TYR A 148 7.01 -31.54 -2.01
C TYR A 148 7.23 -33.04 -1.80
N GLU A 149 8.15 -33.63 -2.55
CA GLU A 149 8.49 -35.03 -2.45
C GLU A 149 9.46 -35.37 -1.29
N GLY A 150 9.97 -34.37 -0.57
CA GLY A 150 10.90 -34.52 0.55
C GLY A 150 12.30 -34.99 0.13
N ARG A 151 12.71 -34.66 -1.12
CA ARG A 151 14.04 -35.03 -1.66
C ARG A 151 15.10 -33.94 -1.52
N ASP A 152 14.71 -32.72 -1.17
CA ASP A 152 15.63 -31.59 -1.02
C ASP A 152 16.39 -31.69 0.31
N GLU A 153 17.73 -31.81 0.22
CA GLU A 153 18.63 -31.97 1.37
C GLU A 153 18.75 -30.69 2.23
N SER A 154 18.40 -29.53 1.70
CA SER A 154 18.46 -28.26 2.42
C SER A 154 17.28 -28.06 3.38
N VAL A 155 16.19 -28.82 3.17
CA VAL A 155 15.00 -28.76 4.05
C VAL A 155 15.32 -29.44 5.37
N ARG A 156 15.48 -28.63 6.41
CA ARG A 156 15.71 -29.09 7.79
C ARG A 156 14.74 -28.41 8.74
N HIS A 157 14.36 -29.11 9.80
CA HIS A 157 13.67 -28.47 10.93
C HIS A 157 14.64 -27.55 11.67
N VAL A 158 14.72 -26.32 11.21
CA VAL A 158 15.45 -25.24 11.88
C VAL A 158 14.46 -24.46 12.74
N HIS A 159 14.84 -24.19 13.96
CA HIS A 159 14.11 -23.26 14.83
C HIS A 159 14.89 -21.95 14.90
N VAL A 160 14.18 -20.84 14.70
CA VAL A 160 14.75 -19.52 14.94
C VAL A 160 15.01 -19.37 16.44
N GLY A 161 16.27 -19.25 16.83
CA GLY A 161 16.63 -19.09 18.25
C GLY A 161 16.26 -17.69 18.74
N LEU A 162 15.43 -17.59 19.77
CA LEU A 162 14.95 -16.33 20.35
C LEU A 162 15.69 -15.96 21.65
N GLY A 163 16.97 -16.38 21.77
CA GLY A 163 17.74 -16.15 22.98
C GLY A 163 17.30 -17.01 24.17
N LYS A 164 18.21 -17.24 25.12
CA LYS A 164 17.97 -18.18 26.25
C LYS A 164 16.79 -17.76 27.13
N VAL A 165 16.57 -16.45 27.34
CA VAL A 165 15.52 -15.94 28.23
C VAL A 165 14.15 -16.26 27.63
N ILE A 166 13.93 -15.91 26.37
CA ILE A 166 12.65 -16.11 25.68
C ILE A 166 12.40 -17.61 25.44
N GLU A 167 13.42 -18.39 25.04
CA GLU A 167 13.28 -19.84 24.83
C GLU A 167 12.84 -20.58 26.10
N ASN A 168 13.39 -20.19 27.26
CA ASN A 168 12.99 -20.77 28.53
C ASN A 168 11.51 -20.46 28.84
N SER A 169 11.03 -19.30 28.45
CA SER A 169 9.64 -18.88 28.68
C SER A 169 8.65 -19.47 27.66
N ILE A 170 9.11 -19.83 26.46
CA ILE A 170 8.33 -20.56 25.46
C ILE A 170 8.06 -22.01 25.88
N THR A 171 9.03 -22.64 26.54
CA THR A 171 8.98 -24.08 26.86
C THR A 171 7.73 -24.47 27.66
N PRO A 172 7.38 -23.83 28.80
CA PRO A 172 6.21 -24.21 29.58
C PRO A 172 4.89 -24.02 28.83
N LEU A 173 4.79 -22.95 28.02
CA LEU A 173 3.61 -22.69 27.18
C LEU A 173 3.48 -23.76 26.07
N LYS A 174 4.59 -24.07 25.42
CA LYS A 174 4.63 -25.10 24.37
C LYS A 174 4.24 -26.49 24.90
N ASP A 175 4.72 -26.86 26.09
CA ASP A 175 4.43 -28.16 26.67
C ASP A 175 2.97 -28.29 27.15
N LEU A 176 2.35 -27.20 27.56
CA LEU A 176 0.91 -27.15 27.86
C LEU A 176 0.08 -27.25 26.58
N LEU A 177 0.44 -26.49 25.55
CA LEU A 177 -0.24 -26.53 24.24
C LEU A 177 -0.16 -27.88 23.54
N LYS A 178 0.93 -28.64 23.73
CA LYS A 178 1.05 -30.00 23.19
C LYS A 178 0.08 -31.00 23.82
N LYS A 179 -0.30 -30.79 25.09
CA LYS A 179 -1.23 -31.66 25.81
C LYS A 179 -2.69 -31.43 25.40
N ASP A 180 -2.99 -30.28 24.82
CA ASP A 180 -4.33 -29.90 24.41
C ASP A 180 -4.62 -30.36 22.97
N PRO A 181 -5.53 -31.34 22.76
CA PRO A 181 -5.82 -31.87 21.43
C PRO A 181 -6.52 -30.88 20.51
N THR A 182 -7.09 -29.80 21.03
CA THR A 182 -7.76 -28.76 20.26
C THR A 182 -6.75 -27.79 19.63
N CYS A 183 -5.60 -27.60 20.27
CA CYS A 183 -4.57 -26.66 19.84
C CYS A 183 -3.59 -27.25 18.80
N ASN A 184 -3.43 -28.59 18.78
CA ASN A 184 -2.37 -29.26 18.03
C ASN A 184 -2.72 -29.53 16.55
N ARG A 185 -3.90 -29.13 16.09
CA ARG A 185 -4.38 -29.44 14.72
C ARG A 185 -4.14 -28.35 13.69
N GLU A 186 -3.94 -27.10 14.13
CA GLU A 186 -4.02 -25.94 13.22
C GLU A 186 -2.67 -25.24 13.00
N PHE A 187 -1.84 -25.12 14.05
CA PHE A 187 -0.53 -24.48 14.01
C PHE A 187 0.48 -25.20 14.91
N SER A 188 1.78 -24.98 14.67
CA SER A 188 2.81 -25.55 15.53
C SER A 188 2.68 -25.02 16.96
N PRO A 189 2.84 -25.86 18.01
CA PRO A 189 2.78 -25.43 19.40
C PRO A 189 3.79 -24.33 19.76
N ARG A 190 4.93 -24.28 19.05
CA ARG A 190 5.94 -23.23 19.21
C ARG A 190 5.41 -21.88 18.70
N TYR A 191 4.83 -21.85 17.52
CA TYR A 191 4.24 -20.63 16.95
C TYR A 191 3.14 -20.07 17.86
N LEU A 192 2.24 -20.95 18.34
CA LEU A 192 1.19 -20.54 19.26
C LEU A 192 1.75 -19.97 20.56
N ALA A 193 2.79 -20.60 21.15
CA ALA A 193 3.43 -20.11 22.35
C ALA A 193 4.05 -18.71 22.16
N ILE A 194 4.75 -18.47 21.02
CA ILE A 194 5.31 -17.17 20.68
C ILE A 194 4.20 -16.13 20.54
N LYS A 195 3.13 -16.42 19.81
CA LYS A 195 2.01 -15.49 19.59
C LYS A 195 1.19 -15.22 20.86
N ILE A 196 1.11 -16.17 21.78
CA ILE A 196 0.51 -15.95 23.11
C ILE A 196 1.38 -15.00 23.93
N LEU A 197 2.71 -15.16 23.93
CA LEU A 197 3.62 -14.22 24.60
C LEU A 197 3.49 -12.82 24.02
N GLU A 198 3.50 -12.66 22.69
CA GLU A 198 3.27 -11.39 22.01
C GLU A 198 1.89 -10.76 22.30
N GLY A 199 0.96 -11.54 22.84
CA GLY A 199 -0.37 -11.03 23.18
C GLY A 199 -1.36 -11.00 22.01
N ASP A 200 -1.10 -11.74 20.95
CA ASP A 200 -1.92 -11.80 19.74
C ASP A 200 -3.40 -12.08 20.02
N THR A 201 -4.26 -11.17 19.57
CA THR A 201 -5.70 -11.21 19.88
C THR A 201 -6.43 -12.34 19.16
N GLU A 202 -6.02 -12.73 17.96
CA GLU A 202 -6.65 -13.83 17.22
C GLU A 202 -6.29 -15.18 17.84
N VAL A 203 -5.03 -15.37 18.26
CA VAL A 203 -4.64 -16.59 18.96
C VAL A 203 -5.31 -16.70 20.32
N LYS A 204 -5.45 -15.61 21.06
CA LYS A 204 -6.23 -15.59 22.30
C LYS A 204 -7.67 -16.04 22.06
N ARG A 205 -8.37 -15.47 21.09
CA ARG A 205 -9.74 -15.87 20.73
C ARG A 205 -9.86 -17.33 20.32
N MET A 206 -8.86 -17.82 19.56
CA MET A 206 -8.84 -19.20 19.12
C MET A 206 -8.72 -20.19 20.30
N LEU A 207 -8.01 -19.78 21.36
CA LEU A 207 -7.76 -20.59 22.54
C LEU A 207 -8.75 -20.39 23.69
N GLU A 208 -9.61 -19.34 23.65
CA GLU A 208 -10.63 -19.04 24.67
C GLU A 208 -11.57 -20.23 24.94
N GLY A 209 -11.79 -21.11 23.96
CA GLY A 209 -12.61 -22.32 24.11
C GLY A 209 -11.88 -23.55 24.70
N SER A 210 -10.58 -23.46 24.97
CA SER A 210 -9.77 -24.55 25.52
C SER A 210 -9.85 -24.60 27.04
N GLU A 211 -9.91 -25.82 27.62
CA GLU A 211 -9.86 -26.01 29.07
C GLU A 211 -8.55 -25.48 29.69
N SER A 212 -7.47 -25.50 28.93
CA SER A 212 -6.13 -25.05 29.35
C SER A 212 -5.96 -23.53 29.32
N TYR A 213 -6.92 -22.77 28.79
CA TYR A 213 -6.79 -21.33 28.57
C TYR A 213 -6.48 -20.49 29.82
N PRO A 214 -7.15 -20.71 30.98
CA PRO A 214 -6.86 -19.95 32.20
C PRO A 214 -5.43 -20.17 32.71
N GLU A 215 -4.94 -21.43 32.64
CA GLU A 215 -3.59 -21.80 33.04
C GLU A 215 -2.55 -21.19 32.08
N LEU A 216 -2.81 -21.26 30.77
CA LEU A 216 -2.01 -20.63 29.74
C LEU A 216 -1.81 -19.13 29.97
N MET A 217 -2.89 -18.42 30.31
CA MET A 217 -2.84 -16.98 30.54
C MET A 217 -2.08 -16.63 31.84
N ASN A 218 -2.19 -17.46 32.87
CA ASN A 218 -1.43 -17.26 34.11
C ASN A 218 0.07 -17.44 33.88
N ILE A 219 0.47 -18.51 33.18
CA ILE A 219 1.87 -18.75 32.81
C ILE A 219 2.38 -17.62 31.93
N ARG A 220 1.61 -17.22 30.91
CA ARG A 220 1.96 -16.10 30.02
C ARG A 220 2.27 -14.84 30.81
N ASN A 221 1.39 -14.43 31.72
CA ASN A 221 1.57 -13.18 32.45
C ASN A 221 2.82 -13.20 33.33
N ALA A 222 3.11 -14.31 34.00
CA ALA A 222 4.31 -14.48 34.79
C ALA A 222 5.60 -14.46 33.93
N GLU A 223 5.58 -15.14 32.78
CA GLU A 223 6.76 -15.19 31.90
C GLU A 223 6.98 -13.86 31.15
N VAL A 224 5.92 -13.13 30.78
CA VAL A 224 6.05 -11.78 30.18
C VAL A 224 6.69 -10.82 31.16
N GLU A 225 6.21 -10.76 32.41
CA GLU A 225 6.78 -9.89 33.46
C GLU A 225 8.26 -10.19 33.70
N LYS A 226 8.63 -11.48 33.69
CA LYS A 226 10.01 -11.93 33.84
C LYS A 226 10.89 -11.50 32.65
N ILE A 227 10.39 -11.62 31.40
CA ILE A 227 11.14 -11.22 30.19
C ILE A 227 11.33 -9.70 30.20
N GLU A 228 10.24 -8.93 30.39
CA GLU A 228 10.29 -7.45 30.37
C GLU A 228 11.20 -6.90 31.48
N THR A 229 11.19 -7.53 32.66
CA THR A 229 12.09 -7.14 33.76
C THR A 229 13.55 -7.49 33.47
N THR A 230 13.80 -8.64 32.82
CA THR A 230 15.17 -9.12 32.55
C THR A 230 15.82 -8.39 31.38
N LEU A 231 15.05 -8.13 30.29
CA LEU A 231 15.55 -7.50 29.07
C LEU A 231 15.36 -5.97 29.08
N ASN A 232 14.54 -5.43 29.97
CA ASN A 232 14.17 -4.01 30.06
C ASN A 232 13.56 -3.47 28.75
N GLU A 233 12.85 -4.34 28.03
CA GLU A 233 12.14 -4.06 26.79
C GLU A 233 10.79 -4.76 26.81
N ASP A 234 9.81 -4.25 26.05
CA ASP A 234 8.52 -4.92 25.87
C ASP A 234 8.68 -6.24 25.10
N ILE A 235 7.81 -7.19 25.38
CA ILE A 235 7.91 -8.55 24.83
C ILE A 235 7.89 -8.60 23.29
N GLU A 236 7.07 -7.76 22.63
CA GLU A 236 6.99 -7.71 21.17
C GLU A 236 8.32 -7.24 20.56
N SER A 237 8.89 -6.17 21.10
CA SER A 237 10.20 -5.66 20.69
C SER A 237 11.32 -6.65 20.96
N ALA A 238 11.31 -7.32 22.10
CA ALA A 238 12.30 -8.32 22.44
C ALA A 238 12.31 -9.49 21.45
N ILE A 239 11.14 -10.05 21.12
CA ILE A 239 11.01 -11.13 20.14
C ILE A 239 11.43 -10.65 18.74
N ALA A 240 11.01 -9.45 18.33
CA ALA A 240 11.38 -8.88 17.05
C ALA A 240 12.91 -8.68 16.94
N ASN A 241 13.55 -8.14 17.99
CA ASN A 241 14.99 -7.92 18.03
C ASN A 241 15.78 -9.23 17.92
N GLU A 242 15.35 -10.29 18.59
CA GLU A 242 15.98 -11.63 18.47
C GLU A 242 15.82 -12.21 17.05
N LYS A 243 14.63 -12.09 16.43
CA LYS A 243 14.43 -12.50 15.03
C LYS A 243 15.33 -11.71 14.07
N TYR A 244 15.43 -10.40 14.23
CA TYR A 244 16.34 -9.58 13.43
C TYR A 244 17.82 -9.93 13.73
N GLY A 245 18.17 -10.24 14.97
CA GLY A 245 19.51 -10.72 15.34
C GLY A 245 19.88 -12.00 14.60
N PHE A 246 18.97 -12.97 14.54
CA PHE A 246 19.15 -14.21 13.77
C PHE A 246 19.34 -13.93 12.28
N ILE A 247 18.49 -13.07 11.67
CA ILE A 247 18.57 -12.70 10.26
C ILE A 247 19.88 -11.98 9.96
N SER A 248 20.24 -10.99 10.76
CA SER A 248 21.47 -10.21 10.58
C SER A 248 22.71 -11.09 10.74
N GLY A 249 22.71 -12.05 11.67
CA GLY A 249 23.76 -13.05 11.80
C GLY A 249 23.92 -13.92 10.55
N ALA A 250 22.83 -14.47 10.03
CA ALA A 250 22.84 -15.26 8.80
C ALA A 250 23.30 -14.44 7.58
N LEU A 251 22.87 -13.19 7.47
CA LEU A 251 23.26 -12.29 6.38
C LEU A 251 24.72 -11.81 6.50
N ALA A 252 25.25 -11.62 7.71
CA ALA A 252 26.65 -11.23 7.90
C ALA A 252 27.64 -12.26 7.32
N GLU A 253 27.27 -13.54 7.34
CA GLU A 253 28.10 -14.60 6.77
C GLU A 253 27.90 -14.80 5.26
N THR A 254 26.69 -14.58 4.78
CA THR A 254 26.27 -14.99 3.42
C THR A 254 26.10 -13.84 2.43
N TYR A 255 25.96 -12.60 2.92
CA TYR A 255 25.64 -11.45 2.10
C TYR A 255 26.72 -10.38 2.19
N ARG A 256 27.18 -9.92 1.05
CA ARG A 256 28.09 -8.75 0.91
C ARG A 256 27.38 -7.69 0.10
N PRO A 257 27.03 -6.55 0.70
CA PRO A 257 26.41 -5.44 -0.04
C PRO A 257 27.37 -4.91 -1.10
N GLY A 258 26.82 -4.53 -2.24
CA GLY A 258 27.62 -3.93 -3.31
C GLY A 258 28.00 -2.47 -3.01
N ASP A 259 29.22 -2.10 -3.38
CA ASP A 259 29.77 -0.74 -3.20
C ASP A 259 29.36 0.21 -4.33
N LYS A 260 28.10 0.31 -4.72
CA LYS A 260 27.74 1.15 -5.86
C LYS A 260 27.57 2.63 -5.56
N GLU A 261 28.01 3.44 -6.55
CA GLU A 261 27.79 4.89 -6.63
C GLU A 261 26.32 5.29 -6.51
N GLU A 262 25.36 4.45 -6.95
CA GLU A 262 23.92 4.71 -6.81
C GLU A 262 23.48 4.78 -5.34
N ALA A 263 24.04 3.93 -4.48
CA ALA A 263 23.78 4.00 -3.04
C ALA A 263 24.40 5.26 -2.41
N LYS A 264 25.55 5.70 -2.89
CA LYS A 264 26.18 6.97 -2.47
C LYS A 264 25.36 8.17 -2.95
N THR A 265 24.92 8.17 -4.21
CA THR A 265 24.09 9.22 -4.79
C THR A 265 22.75 9.33 -4.06
N THR A 266 22.09 8.20 -3.79
CA THR A 266 20.84 8.17 -3.01
C THR A 266 21.06 8.73 -1.60
N ARG A 267 22.15 8.35 -0.90
CA ARG A 267 22.47 8.88 0.44
C ARG A 267 22.75 10.39 0.41
N ILE A 268 23.45 10.87 -0.60
CA ILE A 268 23.73 12.31 -0.75
C ILE A 268 22.41 13.06 -1.00
N ILE A 269 21.57 12.60 -1.91
CA ILE A 269 20.27 13.21 -2.18
C ILE A 269 19.41 13.16 -0.91
N ASP A 270 19.33 12.01 -0.24
CA ASP A 270 18.56 11.85 0.99
C ASP A 270 19.08 12.76 2.12
N SER A 271 20.38 12.98 2.23
CA SER A 271 20.93 13.91 3.24
C SER A 271 20.41 15.35 3.09
N PHE A 272 20.07 15.76 1.87
CA PHE A 272 19.47 17.07 1.59
C PHE A 272 17.93 17.00 1.67
N VAL A 273 17.34 16.03 1.02
CA VAL A 273 15.86 15.92 0.87
C VAL A 273 15.19 15.55 2.19
N THR A 274 15.79 14.67 3.01
CA THR A 274 15.21 14.29 4.31
C THR A 274 15.66 15.18 5.47
N ASN A 275 16.51 16.17 5.22
CA ASN A 275 16.97 17.11 6.24
C ASN A 275 15.78 17.95 6.75
N LYS A 276 15.71 18.15 8.07
CA LYS A 276 14.66 18.95 8.72
C LYS A 276 14.56 20.39 8.21
N LEU A 277 15.70 20.98 7.78
CA LEU A 277 15.75 22.37 7.34
C LEU A 277 15.45 22.51 5.84
N PHE A 278 16.05 21.64 4.99
CA PHE A 278 15.94 21.74 3.54
C PHE A 278 14.78 20.91 2.96
N GLY A 279 14.37 19.82 3.61
CA GLY A 279 13.35 18.91 3.08
C GLY A 279 11.99 19.59 2.88
N PHE A 280 11.55 20.43 3.81
CA PHE A 280 10.28 21.14 3.69
C PHE A 280 10.28 22.20 2.58
N PRO A 281 11.29 23.09 2.44
CA PRO A 281 11.40 24.00 1.30
C PRO A 281 11.49 23.29 -0.05
N ILE A 282 12.26 22.21 -0.16
CA ILE A 282 12.36 21.41 -1.39
C ILE A 282 10.99 20.81 -1.75
N PHE A 283 10.27 20.28 -0.76
CA PHE A 283 8.94 19.76 -0.96
C PHE A 283 7.99 20.85 -1.49
N ILE A 284 7.94 22.02 -0.87
CA ILE A 284 7.09 23.13 -1.33
C ILE A 284 7.47 23.55 -2.75
N PHE A 285 8.75 23.64 -3.06
CA PHE A 285 9.22 24.00 -4.40
C PHE A 285 8.78 22.99 -5.46
N LEU A 286 8.95 21.70 -5.20
CA LEU A 286 8.52 20.65 -6.13
C LEU A 286 6.99 20.61 -6.31
N MET A 287 6.24 20.86 -5.24
CA MET A 287 4.79 20.97 -5.31
C MET A 287 4.36 22.20 -6.11
N TRP A 288 4.99 23.33 -5.87
CA TRP A 288 4.74 24.54 -6.67
C TRP A 288 5.05 24.30 -8.15
N LEU A 289 6.20 23.71 -8.46
CA LEU A 289 6.59 23.37 -9.83
C LEU A 289 5.55 22.45 -10.50
N MET A 290 5.08 21.44 -9.78
CA MET A 290 4.06 20.50 -10.27
C MET A 290 2.74 21.23 -10.59
N PHE A 291 2.27 22.09 -9.69
CA PHE A 291 1.02 22.84 -9.91
C PHE A 291 1.19 23.87 -11.03
N GLU A 292 2.27 24.63 -11.04
CA GLU A 292 2.57 25.61 -12.10
C GLU A 292 2.59 24.94 -13.47
N ALA A 293 3.33 23.83 -13.60
CA ALA A 293 3.38 23.07 -14.86
C ALA A 293 2.00 22.50 -15.24
N THR A 294 1.22 21.99 -14.27
CA THR A 294 -0.12 21.46 -14.53
C THR A 294 -1.05 22.52 -15.09
N PHE A 295 -1.09 23.70 -14.50
CA PHE A 295 -2.00 24.76 -14.93
C PHE A 295 -1.52 25.48 -16.17
N SER A 296 -0.22 25.77 -16.29
CA SER A 296 0.34 26.48 -17.45
C SER A 296 0.31 25.60 -18.72
N ILE A 297 0.73 24.32 -18.63
CA ILE A 297 0.72 23.42 -19.79
C ILE A 297 -0.71 22.97 -20.10
N GLY A 298 -1.53 22.72 -19.08
CA GLY A 298 -2.89 22.25 -19.22
C GLY A 298 -3.86 23.28 -19.78
N ALA A 299 -3.56 24.57 -19.65
CA ALA A 299 -4.38 25.65 -20.20
C ALA A 299 -4.57 25.53 -21.72
N TYR A 300 -3.52 25.21 -22.47
CA TYR A 300 -3.58 25.10 -23.94
C TYR A 300 -4.55 24.03 -24.43
N PRO A 301 -4.43 22.74 -24.03
CA PRO A 301 -5.38 21.74 -24.50
C PRO A 301 -6.78 21.94 -23.89
N MET A 302 -6.90 22.59 -22.73
CA MET A 302 -8.19 22.95 -22.15
C MET A 302 -8.94 23.94 -23.04
N GLU A 303 -8.27 25.01 -23.50
CA GLU A 303 -8.83 26.02 -24.43
C GLU A 303 -9.23 25.39 -25.79
N TRP A 304 -8.44 24.46 -26.31
CA TRP A 304 -8.80 23.76 -27.54
C TRP A 304 -10.08 22.92 -27.40
N ILE A 305 -10.25 22.23 -26.28
CA ILE A 305 -11.45 21.44 -26.00
C ILE A 305 -12.65 22.38 -25.80
N GLU A 306 -12.48 23.48 -25.06
CA GLU A 306 -13.54 24.49 -24.83
C GLU A 306 -14.02 25.08 -26.15
N ASN A 307 -13.09 25.50 -27.01
CA ASN A 307 -13.42 25.99 -28.35
C ASN A 307 -14.11 24.92 -29.20
N GLY A 308 -13.69 23.64 -29.09
CA GLY A 308 -14.35 22.53 -29.76
C GLY A 308 -15.77 22.28 -29.30
N VAL A 309 -16.03 22.34 -27.98
CA VAL A 309 -17.38 22.23 -27.40
C VAL A 309 -18.26 23.40 -27.81
N ALA A 310 -17.71 24.62 -27.79
CA ALA A 310 -18.42 25.82 -28.23
C ALA A 310 -18.81 25.75 -29.72
N TRP A 311 -17.88 25.34 -30.58
CA TRP A 311 -18.12 25.10 -32.00
C TRP A 311 -19.22 24.07 -32.26
N LEU A 312 -19.20 22.96 -31.51
CA LEU A 312 -20.21 21.89 -31.62
C LEU A 312 -21.59 22.42 -31.17
N SER A 313 -21.62 23.20 -30.08
CA SER A 313 -22.86 23.85 -29.60
C SER A 313 -23.44 24.82 -30.62
N GLU A 314 -22.59 25.57 -31.33
CA GLU A 314 -23.01 26.50 -32.41
C GLU A 314 -23.60 25.75 -33.60
N ILE A 315 -22.98 24.67 -34.04
CA ILE A 315 -23.51 23.80 -35.11
C ILE A 315 -24.89 23.30 -34.76
N ILE A 316 -25.05 22.70 -33.58
CA ILE A 316 -26.34 22.16 -33.15
C ILE A 316 -27.37 23.29 -33.02
N GLY A 317 -26.93 24.46 -32.51
CA GLY A 317 -27.75 25.66 -32.40
C GLY A 317 -28.31 26.13 -33.74
N ASN A 318 -27.54 26.05 -34.83
CA ASN A 318 -27.90 26.47 -36.15
C ASN A 318 -28.76 25.45 -36.93
N TYR A 319 -28.54 24.16 -36.71
CA TYR A 319 -29.26 23.11 -37.45
C TYR A 319 -30.55 22.62 -36.77
N MET A 320 -30.70 22.82 -35.44
CA MET A 320 -31.90 22.38 -34.74
C MET A 320 -32.89 23.55 -34.48
N PRO A 321 -34.21 23.32 -34.71
CA PRO A 321 -35.22 24.28 -34.30
C PRO A 321 -35.27 24.46 -32.80
N SER A 322 -35.58 25.64 -32.32
CA SER A 322 -35.73 25.96 -30.90
C SER A 322 -36.80 25.05 -30.26
N GLY A 323 -36.41 24.34 -29.19
CA GLY A 323 -37.28 23.42 -28.46
C GLY A 323 -36.58 22.66 -27.36
N PRO A 324 -37.31 21.94 -26.49
CA PRO A 324 -36.77 21.27 -25.30
C PRO A 324 -35.62 20.29 -25.61
N LEU A 325 -35.62 19.68 -26.79
CA LEU A 325 -34.57 18.75 -27.22
C LEU A 325 -33.26 19.49 -27.52
N LYS A 326 -33.31 20.68 -28.08
CA LYS A 326 -32.12 21.51 -28.32
C LYS A 326 -31.50 21.95 -27.00
N ASP A 327 -32.32 22.41 -26.06
CA ASP A 327 -31.88 22.87 -24.74
C ASP A 327 -31.26 21.71 -23.95
N LEU A 328 -31.88 20.52 -24.00
CA LEU A 328 -31.31 19.31 -23.40
C LEU A 328 -29.93 18.93 -23.98
N LEU A 329 -29.78 19.05 -25.30
CA LEU A 329 -28.52 18.73 -25.97
C LEU A 329 -27.42 19.77 -25.70
N ILE A 330 -27.74 21.04 -25.79
CA ILE A 330 -26.76 22.13 -25.65
C ILE A 330 -26.44 22.37 -24.16
N ASP A 331 -27.44 22.66 -23.35
CA ASP A 331 -27.25 23.08 -21.97
C ASP A 331 -27.09 21.86 -21.05
N GLY A 332 -27.84 20.76 -21.30
CA GLY A 332 -27.74 19.54 -20.49
C GLY A 332 -26.51 18.72 -20.83
N ILE A 333 -26.39 18.22 -22.07
CA ILE A 333 -25.32 17.26 -22.41
C ILE A 333 -24.01 17.98 -22.74
N LEU A 334 -24.00 18.92 -23.68
CA LEU A 334 -22.77 19.61 -24.08
C LEU A 334 -22.25 20.52 -22.98
N GLY A 335 -23.10 21.29 -22.32
CA GLY A 335 -22.71 22.13 -21.20
C GLY A 335 -22.21 21.32 -20.01
N GLY A 336 -22.94 20.26 -19.64
CA GLY A 336 -22.58 19.40 -18.49
C GLY A 336 -21.39 18.49 -18.75
N VAL A 337 -21.45 17.66 -19.80
CA VAL A 337 -20.37 16.71 -20.14
C VAL A 337 -19.15 17.46 -20.69
N GLY A 338 -19.38 18.49 -21.51
CA GLY A 338 -18.31 19.34 -22.03
C GLY A 338 -17.52 20.02 -20.92
N GLY A 339 -18.21 20.58 -19.91
CA GLY A 339 -17.55 21.19 -18.74
C GLY A 339 -16.64 20.22 -17.98
N VAL A 340 -16.99 18.93 -17.92
CA VAL A 340 -16.13 17.89 -17.29
C VAL A 340 -14.93 17.54 -18.18
N ILE A 341 -15.14 17.41 -19.49
CA ILE A 341 -14.09 17.03 -20.45
C ILE A 341 -13.05 18.14 -20.58
N VAL A 342 -13.45 19.41 -20.50
CA VAL A 342 -12.54 20.56 -20.53
C VAL A 342 -11.46 20.46 -19.45
N PHE A 343 -11.77 19.95 -18.26
CA PHE A 343 -10.78 19.77 -17.17
C PHE A 343 -9.91 18.51 -17.30
N LEU A 344 -10.22 17.61 -18.23
CA LEU A 344 -9.49 16.35 -18.40
C LEU A 344 -7.99 16.53 -18.64
N PRO A 345 -7.51 17.44 -19.50
CA PRO A 345 -6.08 17.64 -19.71
C PRO A 345 -5.32 18.03 -18.45
N ASN A 346 -5.87 18.93 -17.64
CA ASN A 346 -5.25 19.31 -16.36
C ASN A 346 -5.12 18.10 -15.42
N ILE A 347 -6.14 17.26 -15.37
CA ILE A 347 -6.13 16.06 -14.54
C ILE A 347 -5.09 15.05 -15.06
N LEU A 348 -4.96 14.89 -16.39
CA LEU A 348 -3.96 14.01 -17.01
C LEU A 348 -2.53 14.46 -16.68
N ILE A 349 -2.26 15.76 -16.82
CA ILE A 349 -0.94 16.34 -16.52
C ILE A 349 -0.63 16.21 -15.02
N LEU A 350 -1.60 16.47 -14.15
CA LEU A 350 -1.46 16.28 -12.71
C LEU A 350 -1.13 14.83 -12.38
N TYR A 351 -1.83 13.86 -12.96
CA TYR A 351 -1.52 12.44 -12.77
C TYR A 351 -0.15 12.05 -13.33
N LEU A 352 0.30 12.67 -14.42
CA LEU A 352 1.63 12.45 -14.97
C LEU A 352 2.72 12.82 -13.95
N PHE A 353 2.63 14.03 -13.38
CA PHE A 353 3.58 14.49 -12.38
C PHE A 353 3.52 13.67 -11.09
N ILE A 354 2.32 13.32 -10.61
CA ILE A 354 2.15 12.47 -9.43
C ILE A 354 2.77 11.09 -9.67
N SER A 355 2.50 10.45 -10.81
CA SER A 355 3.09 9.16 -11.15
C SER A 355 4.61 9.24 -11.27
N PHE A 356 5.14 10.33 -11.82
CA PHE A 356 6.58 10.57 -11.87
C PHE A 356 7.20 10.68 -10.47
N MET A 357 6.58 11.44 -9.57
CA MET A 357 7.04 11.60 -8.18
C MET A 357 6.90 10.29 -7.37
N GLU A 358 5.86 9.51 -7.63
CA GLU A 358 5.63 8.20 -7.02
C GLU A 358 6.69 7.19 -7.48
N ASP A 359 6.85 7.03 -8.80
CA ASP A 359 7.78 6.08 -9.42
C ASP A 359 9.26 6.43 -9.14
N SER A 360 9.60 7.73 -8.98
CA SER A 360 10.95 8.18 -8.59
C SER A 360 11.31 7.86 -7.14
N GLY A 361 10.33 7.53 -6.29
CA GLY A 361 10.51 7.29 -4.86
C GLY A 361 10.51 8.56 -4.00
N TYR A 362 10.30 9.75 -4.59
CA TYR A 362 10.26 11.01 -3.84
C TYR A 362 9.07 11.09 -2.88
N MET A 363 7.91 10.55 -3.26
CA MET A 363 6.69 10.59 -2.41
C MET A 363 6.88 9.89 -1.06
N ALA A 364 7.67 8.82 -1.00
CA ALA A 364 8.00 8.16 0.27
C ALA A 364 8.78 9.10 1.21
N ARG A 365 9.75 9.88 0.67
CA ARG A 365 10.53 10.85 1.45
C ARG A 365 9.68 12.02 1.93
N ALA A 366 8.80 12.52 1.08
CA ALA A 366 7.84 13.56 1.45
C ALA A 366 6.93 13.10 2.61
N ALA A 367 6.41 11.87 2.52
CA ALA A 367 5.62 11.28 3.60
C ALA A 367 6.44 11.09 4.88
N PHE A 368 7.71 10.68 4.80
CA PHE A 368 8.60 10.53 5.94
C PHE A 368 8.87 11.87 6.66
N ILE A 369 9.16 12.95 5.92
CA ILE A 369 9.39 14.28 6.50
C ILE A 369 8.15 14.76 7.26
N MET A 370 6.97 14.51 6.70
CA MET A 370 5.70 15.00 7.23
C MET A 370 5.09 14.09 8.30
N ASP A 371 5.64 12.90 8.50
CA ASP A 371 5.11 11.90 9.44
C ASP A 371 4.95 12.44 10.85
N LYS A 372 5.95 13.15 11.38
CA LYS A 372 5.89 13.76 12.71
C LYS A 372 4.74 14.77 12.86
N ILE A 373 4.42 15.52 11.80
CA ILE A 373 3.33 16.51 11.80
C ILE A 373 1.99 15.77 11.73
N MET A 374 1.89 14.76 10.89
CA MET A 374 0.68 13.95 10.75
C MET A 374 0.34 13.21 12.05
N HIS A 375 1.31 12.64 12.74
CA HIS A 375 1.11 12.00 14.04
C HIS A 375 0.56 12.97 15.11
N LYS A 376 1.01 14.23 15.14
CA LYS A 376 0.45 15.25 16.04
C LYS A 376 -1.02 15.56 15.77
N ILE A 377 -1.50 15.33 14.55
CA ILE A 377 -2.90 15.50 14.16
C ILE A 377 -3.70 14.21 14.41
N GLY A 378 -3.01 13.09 14.69
CA GLY A 378 -3.60 11.77 14.88
C GLY A 378 -3.79 11.00 13.57
N LEU A 379 -3.02 11.34 12.53
CA LEU A 379 -3.03 10.70 11.23
C LEU A 379 -1.71 9.99 10.96
N HIS A 380 -1.73 9.03 10.07
CA HIS A 380 -0.55 8.35 9.57
C HIS A 380 0.21 9.22 8.55
N GLY A 381 1.55 9.12 8.47
CA GLY A 381 2.38 9.91 7.57
C GLY A 381 1.97 9.83 6.10
N LYS A 382 1.53 8.65 5.63
CA LYS A 382 1.00 8.46 4.27
C LYS A 382 -0.27 9.28 3.99
N SER A 383 -1.01 9.74 5.00
CA SER A 383 -2.19 10.60 4.84
C SER A 383 -1.83 11.98 4.28
N PHE A 384 -0.58 12.40 4.45
CA PHE A 384 -0.09 13.67 3.93
C PHE A 384 -0.19 13.76 2.40
N ILE A 385 0.13 12.68 1.68
CA ILE A 385 0.10 12.64 0.22
C ILE A 385 -1.30 12.98 -0.34
N PRO A 386 -2.39 12.29 0.05
CA PRO A 386 -3.74 12.67 -0.36
C PRO A 386 -4.14 14.10 0.02
N LEU A 387 -3.73 14.57 1.21
CA LEU A 387 -4.08 15.92 1.65
C LEU A 387 -3.45 17.00 0.77
N VAL A 388 -2.19 16.82 0.38
CA VAL A 388 -1.52 17.75 -0.53
C VAL A 388 -2.10 17.68 -1.93
N MET A 389 -2.41 16.48 -2.43
CA MET A 389 -3.10 16.34 -3.72
C MET A 389 -4.45 17.04 -3.73
N GLY A 390 -5.11 17.16 -2.57
CA GLY A 390 -6.38 17.85 -2.38
C GLY A 390 -6.35 19.33 -2.76
N PHE A 391 -5.21 20.01 -2.67
CA PHE A 391 -5.07 21.39 -3.15
C PHE A 391 -5.20 21.48 -4.68
N GLY A 392 -4.80 20.46 -5.42
CA GLY A 392 -5.03 20.38 -6.86
C GLY A 392 -6.42 19.90 -7.20
N CYS A 393 -6.76 18.68 -6.83
CA CYS A 393 -8.06 18.06 -7.09
C CYS A 393 -8.40 17.03 -6.01
N ASN A 394 -9.56 17.17 -5.38
CA ASN A 394 -10.03 16.26 -4.33
C ASN A 394 -10.32 14.84 -4.84
N VAL A 395 -10.68 14.68 -6.11
CA VAL A 395 -11.02 13.36 -6.66
C VAL A 395 -9.80 12.41 -6.68
N PRO A 396 -8.66 12.76 -7.33
CA PRO A 396 -7.45 11.96 -7.25
C PRO A 396 -6.92 11.84 -5.81
N ALA A 397 -7.07 12.88 -5.00
CA ALA A 397 -6.68 12.86 -3.59
C ALA A 397 -7.41 11.77 -2.81
N ILE A 398 -8.73 11.69 -2.94
CA ILE A 398 -9.54 10.64 -2.30
C ILE A 398 -9.17 9.25 -2.87
N MET A 399 -8.92 9.14 -4.17
CA MET A 399 -8.48 7.88 -4.77
C MET A 399 -7.12 7.41 -4.25
N ALA A 400 -6.20 8.33 -3.96
CA ALA A 400 -4.88 8.04 -3.41
C ALA A 400 -4.93 7.56 -1.95
N THR A 401 -6.02 7.81 -1.21
CA THR A 401 -6.16 7.30 0.17
C THR A 401 -6.15 5.77 0.27
N ARG A 402 -6.32 5.06 -0.85
CA ARG A 402 -6.23 3.59 -0.90
C ARG A 402 -4.86 3.05 -0.51
N THR A 403 -3.81 3.88 -0.62
CA THR A 403 -2.44 3.52 -0.21
C THR A 403 -2.24 3.58 1.31
N ILE A 404 -3.22 4.09 2.05
CA ILE A 404 -3.18 4.16 3.51
C ILE A 404 -3.66 2.83 4.09
N GLU A 405 -2.80 2.15 4.80
CA GLU A 405 -3.05 0.81 5.38
C GLU A 405 -4.09 0.87 6.51
N SER A 406 -3.91 1.80 7.45
CA SER A 406 -4.86 1.98 8.56
C SER A 406 -6.23 2.44 8.07
N ARG A 407 -7.26 1.60 8.32
CA ARG A 407 -8.66 1.90 7.94
C ARG A 407 -9.16 3.18 8.58
N SER A 408 -8.84 3.42 9.84
CA SER A 408 -9.23 4.62 10.59
C SER A 408 -8.59 5.87 10.00
N SER A 409 -7.27 5.86 9.75
CA SER A 409 -6.57 6.98 9.13
C SER A 409 -7.05 7.23 7.70
N ARG A 410 -7.35 6.19 6.92
CA ARG A 410 -7.91 6.29 5.58
C ARG A 410 -9.28 6.98 5.57
N LEU A 411 -10.21 6.55 6.45
CA LEU A 411 -11.54 7.15 6.55
C LEU A 411 -11.49 8.61 6.99
N ILE A 412 -10.67 8.94 7.99
CA ILE A 412 -10.48 10.31 8.44
C ILE A 412 -9.94 11.16 7.27
N THR A 413 -8.91 10.67 6.57
CA THR A 413 -8.31 11.40 5.43
C THR A 413 -9.33 11.65 4.30
N ILE A 414 -10.19 10.68 4.00
CA ILE A 414 -11.29 10.86 3.02
C ILE A 414 -12.24 11.97 3.46
N LEU A 415 -12.63 11.97 4.75
CA LEU A 415 -13.64 12.90 5.27
C LEU A 415 -13.10 14.32 5.44
N ILE A 416 -11.81 14.49 5.72
CA ILE A 416 -11.22 15.84 5.85
C ILE A 416 -10.77 16.45 4.51
N ASN A 417 -10.53 15.62 3.50
CA ASN A 417 -10.05 16.09 2.19
C ASN A 417 -10.96 17.16 1.56
N PRO A 418 -12.31 17.07 1.62
CA PRO A 418 -13.18 18.11 1.09
C PRO A 418 -13.04 19.50 1.76
N PHE A 419 -12.47 19.61 2.95
CA PHE A 419 -12.18 20.91 3.58
C PHE A 419 -10.98 21.61 2.95
N ILE A 420 -10.11 20.87 2.28
CA ILE A 420 -8.98 21.43 1.53
C ILE A 420 -9.51 22.02 0.22
N SER A 421 -9.22 23.29 0.01
CA SER A 421 -9.70 24.02 -1.17
C SER A 421 -8.94 23.60 -2.42
N CYS A 422 -9.63 22.94 -3.33
CA CYS A 422 -9.07 22.53 -4.63
C CYS A 422 -9.21 23.65 -5.68
N SER A 423 -8.50 23.50 -6.80
CA SER A 423 -8.50 24.45 -7.90
C SER A 423 -9.89 24.78 -8.46
N ALA A 424 -10.82 23.83 -8.45
CA ALA A 424 -12.19 24.03 -8.91
C ALA A 424 -13.00 25.04 -8.05
N ARG A 425 -12.57 25.33 -6.83
CA ARG A 425 -13.20 26.33 -5.96
C ARG A 425 -12.64 27.73 -6.14
N ILE A 426 -11.49 27.87 -6.78
CA ILE A 426 -10.82 29.18 -6.99
C ILE A 426 -11.75 30.20 -7.69
N PRO A 427 -12.44 29.90 -8.81
CA PRO A 427 -13.32 30.84 -9.47
C PRO A 427 -14.44 31.35 -8.55
N ILE A 428 -15.02 30.43 -7.73
CA ILE A 428 -16.08 30.81 -6.78
C ILE A 428 -15.51 31.73 -5.70
N TYR A 429 -14.33 31.47 -5.19
CA TYR A 429 -13.68 32.33 -4.19
C TYR A 429 -13.34 33.71 -4.77
N ILE A 430 -12.82 33.75 -6.01
CA ILE A 430 -12.52 35.01 -6.67
C ILE A 430 -13.79 35.85 -6.84
N LEU A 431 -14.90 35.23 -7.29
CA LEU A 431 -16.19 35.92 -7.45
C LEU A 431 -16.69 36.45 -6.11
N LEU A 432 -16.76 35.62 -5.07
CA LEU A 432 -17.28 36.02 -3.77
C LEU A 432 -16.39 37.07 -3.11
N VAL A 433 -15.09 36.86 -3.08
CA VAL A 433 -14.14 37.79 -2.46
C VAL A 433 -14.07 39.10 -3.22
N GLY A 434 -14.06 39.07 -4.56
CA GLY A 434 -14.08 40.28 -5.40
C GLY A 434 -15.35 41.11 -5.24
N THR A 435 -16.51 40.44 -5.02
CA THR A 435 -17.78 41.14 -4.83
C THR A 435 -17.93 41.72 -3.43
N PHE A 436 -17.61 40.93 -2.38
CA PHE A 436 -17.88 41.35 -0.99
C PHE A 436 -16.70 42.08 -0.32
N PHE A 437 -15.45 41.78 -0.73
CA PHE A 437 -14.24 42.30 -0.09
C PHE A 437 -13.20 42.83 -1.08
N PRO A 438 -13.54 43.77 -2.00
CA PRO A 438 -12.62 44.20 -3.06
C PRO A 438 -11.33 44.83 -2.54
N GLN A 439 -11.36 45.53 -1.38
CA GLN A 439 -10.16 46.16 -0.80
C GLN A 439 -9.21 45.21 -0.11
N TYR A 440 -9.70 44.05 0.39
CA TYR A 440 -8.94 43.08 1.13
C TYR A 440 -8.93 41.70 0.45
N ALA A 441 -9.16 41.66 -0.86
CA ALA A 441 -9.37 40.43 -1.61
C ALA A 441 -8.28 39.36 -1.38
N SER A 442 -7.00 39.75 -1.46
CA SER A 442 -5.88 38.82 -1.27
C SER A 442 -5.83 38.26 0.15
N LEU A 443 -6.10 39.08 1.17
CA LEU A 443 -6.03 38.65 2.57
C LEU A 443 -7.19 37.72 2.91
N VAL A 444 -8.40 38.02 2.43
CA VAL A 444 -9.58 37.15 2.61
C VAL A 444 -9.42 35.83 1.87
N PHE A 445 -8.85 35.86 0.67
CA PHE A 445 -8.56 34.65 -0.10
C PHE A 445 -7.59 33.71 0.64
N ILE A 446 -6.47 34.23 1.14
CA ILE A 446 -5.53 33.46 1.96
C ILE A 446 -6.22 32.98 3.24
N GLY A 447 -7.04 33.83 3.87
CA GLY A 447 -7.80 33.48 5.07
C GLY A 447 -8.74 32.28 4.85
N LEU A 448 -9.42 32.19 3.70
CA LEU A 448 -10.29 31.06 3.34
C LEU A 448 -9.50 29.75 3.21
N TYR A 449 -8.30 29.79 2.61
CA TYR A 449 -7.43 28.61 2.52
C TYR A 449 -6.96 28.14 3.91
N LEU A 450 -6.48 29.07 4.74
CA LEU A 450 -6.07 28.78 6.10
C LEU A 450 -7.22 28.25 6.96
N PHE A 451 -8.39 28.83 6.82
CA PHE A 451 -9.60 28.38 7.50
C PHE A 451 -9.95 26.93 7.13
N GLY A 452 -9.90 26.59 5.84
CA GLY A 452 -10.11 25.21 5.37
C GLY A 452 -9.13 24.21 6.01
N ILE A 453 -7.83 24.56 6.08
CA ILE A 453 -6.81 23.73 6.72
C ILE A 453 -7.08 23.58 8.23
N ILE A 454 -7.41 24.66 8.92
CA ILE A 454 -7.73 24.66 10.36
C ILE A 454 -8.92 23.74 10.62
N VAL A 455 -9.99 23.87 9.85
CA VAL A 455 -11.19 23.02 9.98
C VAL A 455 -10.85 21.56 9.72
N ALA A 456 -10.03 21.25 8.70
CA ALA A 456 -9.58 19.90 8.43
C ALA A 456 -8.82 19.29 9.63
N VAL A 457 -7.89 20.05 10.24
CA VAL A 457 -7.11 19.61 11.40
C VAL A 457 -7.99 19.41 12.64
N ILE A 458 -8.93 20.34 12.91
CA ILE A 458 -9.86 20.23 14.03
C ILE A 458 -10.75 19.00 13.84
N THR A 459 -11.30 18.81 12.65
CA THR A 459 -12.16 17.66 12.33
C THR A 459 -11.40 16.35 12.46
N ALA A 460 -10.14 16.29 11.98
CA ALA A 460 -9.31 15.10 12.13
C ALA A 460 -9.10 14.73 13.61
N LYS A 461 -8.74 15.70 14.46
CA LYS A 461 -8.55 15.48 15.91
C LYS A 461 -9.85 15.07 16.59
N LEU A 462 -10.96 15.70 16.23
CA LEU A 462 -12.27 15.37 16.80
C LEU A 462 -12.69 13.95 16.45
N MET A 463 -12.56 13.58 15.15
CA MET A 463 -12.88 12.22 14.69
C MET A 463 -11.99 11.17 15.34
N ARG A 464 -10.69 11.46 15.49
CA ARG A 464 -9.75 10.56 16.17
C ARG A 464 -10.13 10.36 17.64
N ARG A 465 -10.56 11.41 18.32
CA ARG A 465 -10.92 11.35 19.74
C ARG A 465 -12.23 10.62 20.00
N PHE A 466 -13.25 10.82 19.16
CA PHE A 466 -14.61 10.35 19.44
C PHE A 466 -15.01 9.09 18.67
N PHE A 467 -14.52 8.89 17.45
CA PHE A 467 -15.03 7.85 16.55
C PHE A 467 -14.02 6.74 16.27
N PHE A 468 -12.72 7.04 16.27
CA PHE A 468 -11.70 6.09 15.86
C PHE A 468 -10.65 5.90 16.95
N LYS A 469 -10.46 4.67 17.41
CA LYS A 469 -9.34 4.32 18.29
C LYS A 469 -8.01 4.46 17.55
N VAL A 470 -6.94 4.73 18.29
CA VAL A 470 -5.58 4.78 17.74
C VAL A 470 -5.18 3.34 17.39
N ASP A 471 -4.90 3.09 16.12
CA ASP A 471 -4.23 1.86 15.71
C ASP A 471 -2.73 2.09 15.99
N GLU A 472 -2.20 1.43 16.99
CA GLU A 472 -0.78 1.48 17.37
C GLU A 472 0.07 0.55 16.49
N THR A 473 -0.10 0.64 15.18
CA THR A 473 0.78 -0.09 14.26
C THR A 473 2.12 0.63 14.17
N PRO A 474 3.23 0.04 14.64
CA PRO A 474 4.55 0.63 14.44
C PRO A 474 4.81 0.75 12.95
N PHE A 475 4.99 1.98 12.48
CA PHE A 475 5.18 2.25 11.08
C PHE A 475 6.67 2.33 10.74
N VAL A 476 7.17 1.33 10.04
CA VAL A 476 8.49 1.35 9.42
C VAL A 476 8.33 1.69 7.94
N MET A 477 8.62 2.94 7.58
CA MET A 477 8.61 3.37 6.18
C MET A 477 9.94 3.07 5.52
N GLU A 478 9.95 2.15 4.57
CA GLU A 478 11.11 1.97 3.70
C GLU A 478 11.19 3.13 2.71
N LEU A 479 12.39 3.69 2.59
CA LEU A 479 12.72 4.66 1.56
C LEU A 479 13.27 3.89 0.34
N PRO A 480 12.46 3.64 -0.71
CA PRO A 480 12.93 2.94 -1.90
C PRO A 480 14.08 3.73 -2.55
N PRO A 481 15.07 3.08 -3.19
CA PRO A 481 16.13 3.80 -3.89
C PRO A 481 15.52 4.71 -4.96
N TYR A 482 16.17 5.85 -5.23
CA TYR A 482 15.75 6.72 -6.33
C TYR A 482 15.93 5.97 -7.65
N ARG A 483 14.86 5.98 -8.44
CA ARG A 483 14.87 5.39 -9.79
C ARG A 483 14.32 6.40 -10.77
N MET A 484 15.00 6.54 -11.91
CA MET A 484 14.42 7.31 -13.01
C MET A 484 13.28 6.49 -13.63
N PRO A 485 12.04 6.98 -13.55
CA PRO A 485 10.89 6.26 -14.11
C PRO A 485 11.01 6.21 -15.63
N THR A 486 10.66 5.05 -16.23
CA THR A 486 10.61 4.94 -17.68
C THR A 486 9.37 5.66 -18.20
N ALA A 487 9.52 6.49 -19.23
CA ALA A 487 8.40 7.24 -19.83
C ALA A 487 7.19 6.33 -20.14
N LYS A 488 7.44 5.11 -20.65
CA LYS A 488 6.38 4.13 -20.96
C LYS A 488 5.60 3.68 -19.70
N ALA A 489 6.26 3.50 -18.55
CA ALA A 489 5.60 3.12 -17.32
C ALA A 489 4.76 4.27 -16.78
N THR A 490 5.33 5.48 -16.72
CA THR A 490 4.65 6.68 -16.23
C THR A 490 3.42 7.02 -17.07
N PHE A 491 3.52 6.97 -18.41
CA PHE A 491 2.36 7.16 -19.28
C PHE A 491 1.28 6.09 -19.10
N ARG A 492 1.66 4.83 -18.89
CA ARG A 492 0.71 3.76 -18.63
C ARG A 492 -0.01 3.96 -17.29
N HIS A 493 0.72 4.33 -16.24
CA HIS A 493 0.14 4.65 -14.92
C HIS A 493 -0.82 5.83 -15.00
N MET A 494 -0.40 6.92 -15.66
CA MET A 494 -1.25 8.06 -15.93
C MET A 494 -2.55 7.67 -16.63
N TRP A 495 -2.44 6.89 -17.71
CA TRP A 495 -3.61 6.47 -18.50
C TRP A 495 -4.57 5.59 -17.68
N ASN A 496 -4.06 4.63 -16.93
CA ASN A 496 -4.88 3.77 -16.07
C ASN A 496 -5.65 4.57 -15.00
N LYS A 497 -4.99 5.56 -14.38
CA LYS A 497 -5.65 6.45 -13.40
C LYS A 497 -6.69 7.36 -14.08
N ALA A 498 -6.40 7.85 -15.27
CA ALA A 498 -7.33 8.65 -16.06
C ALA A 498 -8.55 7.84 -16.53
N GLU A 499 -8.35 6.60 -17.00
CA GLU A 499 -9.46 5.71 -17.36
C GLU A 499 -10.36 5.42 -16.15
N GLN A 500 -9.79 5.16 -14.98
CA GLN A 500 -10.57 4.97 -13.76
C GLN A 500 -11.35 6.22 -13.37
N TYR A 501 -10.77 7.42 -13.54
CA TYR A 501 -11.45 8.67 -13.34
C TYR A 501 -12.63 8.83 -14.29
N LEU A 502 -12.40 8.65 -15.61
CA LEU A 502 -13.44 8.79 -16.63
C LEU A 502 -14.59 7.81 -16.44
N ARG A 503 -14.31 6.55 -16.12
CA ARG A 503 -15.34 5.53 -15.86
C ARG A 503 -16.20 5.87 -14.64
N LYS A 504 -15.58 6.40 -13.56
CA LYS A 504 -16.32 6.75 -12.34
C LYS A 504 -17.10 8.05 -12.49
N MET A 505 -16.46 9.06 -13.07
CA MET A 505 -17.05 10.39 -13.15
C MET A 505 -18.04 10.50 -14.31
N GLY A 506 -17.72 9.92 -15.48
CA GLY A 506 -18.57 9.99 -16.67
C GLY A 506 -19.95 9.38 -16.44
N GLY A 507 -20.03 8.19 -15.82
CA GLY A 507 -21.31 7.55 -15.53
C GLY A 507 -22.14 8.30 -14.48
N VAL A 508 -21.53 8.62 -13.34
CA VAL A 508 -22.24 9.28 -12.22
C VAL A 508 -22.65 10.71 -12.58
N ILE A 509 -21.74 11.48 -13.19
CA ILE A 509 -22.03 12.87 -13.58
C ILE A 509 -23.10 12.91 -14.66
N LEU A 510 -23.03 12.07 -15.69
CA LEU A 510 -24.03 12.02 -16.75
C LEU A 510 -25.43 11.73 -16.17
N VAL A 511 -25.56 10.73 -15.30
CA VAL A 511 -26.83 10.40 -14.65
C VAL A 511 -27.33 11.55 -13.77
N CYS A 512 -26.45 12.16 -12.97
CA CYS A 512 -26.82 13.29 -12.12
C CYS A 512 -27.25 14.51 -12.95
N LEU A 513 -26.54 14.83 -14.04
CA LEU A 513 -26.89 15.95 -14.92
C LEU A 513 -28.21 15.73 -15.65
N LEU A 514 -28.47 14.52 -16.14
CA LEU A 514 -29.76 14.17 -16.75
C LEU A 514 -30.92 14.29 -15.76
N TYR A 515 -30.68 13.93 -14.48
CA TYR A 515 -31.70 14.02 -13.44
C TYR A 515 -31.91 15.46 -12.92
N THR A 516 -30.85 16.28 -12.87
CA THR A 516 -30.89 17.68 -12.37
C THR A 516 -31.07 18.71 -13.46
N SER A 517 -31.19 18.31 -14.73
CA SER A 517 -31.51 19.19 -15.84
C SER A 517 -32.88 19.86 -15.55
N PRO A 518 -32.96 21.23 -15.54
CA PRO A 518 -34.21 21.90 -15.21
C PRO A 518 -35.31 21.48 -16.18
N SER A 519 -36.41 20.99 -15.61
CA SER A 519 -37.61 20.69 -16.39
C SER A 519 -38.16 21.98 -16.99
N PRO A 520 -38.73 21.96 -18.20
CA PRO A 520 -39.40 23.12 -18.78
C PRO A 520 -40.46 23.78 -17.87
N ARG A 521 -40.97 23.03 -16.88
CA ARG A 521 -41.90 23.53 -15.84
C ARG A 521 -41.24 24.40 -14.76
N ASP A 522 -39.91 24.29 -14.58
CA ASP A 522 -39.19 25.06 -13.56
C ASP A 522 -38.79 26.45 -14.08
N THR A 523 -38.62 26.61 -15.40
CA THR A 523 -38.35 27.89 -16.07
C THR A 523 -39.59 28.79 -16.20
N GLU A 524 -40.81 28.24 -16.12
CA GLU A 524 -42.05 29.02 -16.13
C GLU A 524 -42.42 29.61 -14.75
N ARG A 525 -41.71 29.21 -13.67
CA ARG A 525 -42.00 29.66 -12.29
C ARG A 525 -40.99 30.67 -11.73
N SER A 526 -39.94 30.99 -12.45
CA SER A 526 -38.96 32.04 -12.14
C SER A 526 -39.23 33.29 -13.00
#